data_e22d7df19b3a099939dad0aa7ce6194f
#
_entry.id   e22d7df19b3a099939dad0aa7ce6194f
#
_cell.length_a   1.000
_cell.length_b   1.000
_cell.length_c   1.000
_cell.angle_alpha   90.00
_cell.angle_beta   90.00
_cell.angle_gamma   90.00
#
_symmetry.space_group_name_H-M   'P 1'
#
loop_
_entity.id
_entity.type
_entity.pdbx_description
1 polymer ?
#
loop_
_entity_poly.entity_id
_entity_poly.type
_entity_poly.pdbx_seq_one_letter_code
_entity_poly.pdbx_strand_id
1 'polypeptide(L)'
;DSVVIDGKIEVNESLLTGESDTIIKLPGDKLFSGSYVVSGKCYAKVEKVGKDNLAAEITLKSKKHKKINSELLSSMRKVTKLTSLIIIPVGALLFIEAYFVRNQLIKSSVISTSAALLGMLPKGLVLLISISLATGVIKLAKKKVLVQDLYSVETLAHVDTLCLDKTGTITEGKMKVSNVVKFNEEIMPISLKQALSAFVNEIGDNNGTFQALKDYFKESDTFEIEYKNTFSSERKWSSISFKDIGSIIVGAPEKLILKSNFTMDESLVEAQKQGKRVLLVGYSKEVVEDVLPDIDIIASIELSDPLRKNAKEMLGFFKGEVVTVKVISGDNPLTVSSIAKQAGLEDYESYIDLSTIKNDDEIMEIVDKYSIFARVSPNQKSLLVQALQAKGHTVAMTGDGVNDVIALRQADCSITLPEASDVAKQVSQIVLLNSDFSVLKDVLMEGRRVVNNIERSASLFLVKNIFSFLLSLFSVCFMINYP
;
A
#
# COMPACT_ATOMS: atom_id res chain seq x y z
N ASP A 1 -4.94 23.77 4.48
CA ASP A 1 -5.70 23.74 5.74
C ASP A 1 -6.68 24.91 5.76
N SER A 2 -7.84 24.70 6.36
CA SER A 2 -8.90 25.69 6.44
C SER A 2 -9.55 25.72 7.82
N VAL A 3 -10.42 26.71 8.07
CA VAL A 3 -11.20 26.84 9.30
C VAL A 3 -12.67 26.89 8.94
N VAL A 4 -13.51 26.13 9.65
CA VAL A 4 -14.95 26.10 9.46
C VAL A 4 -15.54 27.48 9.87
N ILE A 5 -16.32 28.09 8.97
CA ILE A 5 -17.02 29.37 9.24
C ILE A 5 -18.45 29.11 9.66
N ASP A 6 -19.13 28.19 8.98
CA ASP A 6 -20.54 27.89 9.19
C ASP A 6 -20.84 26.45 8.80
N GLY A 7 -21.80 25.83 9.48
CA GLY A 7 -22.20 24.44 9.29
C GLY A 7 -21.59 23.47 10.28
N LYS A 8 -21.96 22.19 10.14
CA LYS A 8 -21.45 21.06 10.95
C LYS A 8 -21.13 19.91 10.03
N ILE A 9 -19.94 19.33 10.19
CA ILE A 9 -19.49 18.17 9.39
C ILE A 9 -18.79 17.16 10.26
N GLU A 10 -18.81 15.91 9.82
CA GLU A 10 -17.92 14.87 10.30
C GLU A 10 -16.79 14.68 9.29
N VAL A 11 -15.57 14.70 9.76
CA VAL A 11 -14.37 14.49 8.95
C VAL A 11 -13.58 13.27 9.44
N ASN A 12 -13.02 12.55 8.52
CA ASN A 12 -12.03 11.54 8.82
C ASN A 12 -10.64 12.16 8.68
N GLU A 13 -9.89 12.22 9.76
CA GLU A 13 -8.53 12.74 9.86
C GLU A 13 -7.49 11.62 10.00
N SER A 14 -7.85 10.38 9.70
CA SER A 14 -6.97 9.21 9.83
C SER A 14 -5.65 9.35 9.09
N LEU A 15 -5.66 10.16 8.02
CA LEU A 15 -4.46 10.54 7.26
C LEU A 15 -3.39 11.25 8.10
N LEU A 16 -3.82 11.94 9.15
CA LEU A 16 -2.95 12.81 9.96
C LEU A 16 -2.74 12.23 11.35
N THR A 17 -3.79 11.66 11.93
CA THR A 17 -3.80 11.16 13.31
C THR A 17 -3.53 9.66 13.41
N GLY A 18 -3.76 8.91 12.33
CA GLY A 18 -3.73 7.45 12.33
C GLY A 18 -4.98 6.80 12.93
N GLU A 19 -5.92 7.59 13.47
CA GLU A 19 -7.16 7.12 14.07
C GLU A 19 -8.27 7.12 13.02
N SER A 20 -8.98 6.00 12.89
CA SER A 20 -10.06 5.83 11.91
C SER A 20 -11.39 6.49 12.33
N ASP A 21 -11.48 6.96 13.57
CA ASP A 21 -12.68 7.57 14.08
C ASP A 21 -12.93 8.93 13.43
N THR A 22 -14.18 9.20 13.11
CA THR A 22 -14.58 10.48 12.56
C THR A 22 -14.69 11.54 13.64
N ILE A 23 -14.27 12.77 13.32
CA ILE A 23 -14.28 13.90 14.24
C ILE A 23 -15.32 14.91 13.77
N ILE A 24 -16.20 15.33 14.68
CA ILE A 24 -17.15 16.40 14.41
C ILE A 24 -16.42 17.73 14.41
N LYS A 25 -16.62 18.52 13.37
CA LYS A 25 -16.09 19.90 13.23
C LYS A 25 -17.21 20.88 13.22
N LEU A 26 -17.07 21.90 14.06
CA LEU A 26 -18.00 23.01 14.25
C LEU A 26 -17.35 24.34 13.78
N PRO A 27 -18.09 25.44 13.67
CA PRO A 27 -17.52 26.75 13.37
C PRO A 27 -16.39 27.13 14.33
N GLY A 28 -15.23 27.49 13.76
CA GLY A 28 -13.98 27.74 14.46
C GLY A 28 -12.99 26.59 14.46
N ASP A 29 -13.41 25.39 14.13
CA ASP A 29 -12.52 24.23 14.07
C ASP A 29 -11.69 24.19 12.80
N LYS A 30 -10.48 23.62 12.92
CA LYS A 30 -9.56 23.46 11.80
C LYS A 30 -9.88 22.21 11.00
N LEU A 31 -9.80 22.36 9.68
CA LEU A 31 -9.83 21.29 8.70
C LEU A 31 -8.45 21.15 8.07
N PHE A 32 -7.93 19.96 8.06
CA PHE A 32 -6.58 19.69 7.55
C PHE A 32 -6.61 19.16 6.13
N SER A 33 -5.64 19.60 5.33
CA SER A 33 -5.41 19.06 3.98
C SER A 33 -5.12 17.57 4.06
N GLY A 34 -5.87 16.77 3.27
CA GLY A 34 -5.79 15.31 3.31
C GLY A 34 -6.87 14.65 4.16
N SER A 35 -7.61 15.39 5.00
CA SER A 35 -8.85 14.88 5.61
C SER A 35 -9.98 14.91 4.59
N TYR A 36 -11.00 14.05 4.78
CA TYR A 36 -12.18 14.06 3.91
C TYR A 36 -13.47 14.09 4.73
N VAL A 37 -14.47 14.75 4.17
CA VAL A 37 -15.79 14.88 4.79
C VAL A 37 -16.54 13.57 4.63
N VAL A 38 -16.95 12.97 5.74
CA VAL A 38 -17.72 11.72 5.79
C VAL A 38 -19.22 12.01 5.73
N SER A 39 -19.67 13.06 6.45
CA SER A 39 -21.05 13.49 6.44
C SER A 39 -21.20 14.99 6.73
N GLY A 40 -22.37 15.54 6.40
CA GLY A 40 -22.71 16.95 6.60
C GLY A 40 -22.17 17.90 5.53
N LYS A 41 -22.35 19.22 5.77
CA LYS A 41 -21.93 20.30 4.89
C LYS A 41 -21.48 21.50 5.72
N CYS A 42 -20.39 22.14 5.30
CA CYS A 42 -19.93 23.40 5.91
C CYS A 42 -19.38 24.36 4.88
N TYR A 43 -19.22 25.60 5.30
CA TYR A 43 -18.39 26.60 4.62
C TYR A 43 -17.11 26.79 5.42
N ALA A 44 -15.97 26.75 4.74
CA ALA A 44 -14.67 26.91 5.37
C ALA A 44 -13.81 27.93 4.65
N LYS A 45 -13.03 28.70 5.42
CA LYS A 45 -12.05 29.66 4.91
C LYS A 45 -10.69 28.99 4.81
N VAL A 46 -10.09 28.99 3.64
CA VAL A 46 -8.74 28.48 3.42
C VAL A 46 -7.72 29.42 4.08
N GLU A 47 -6.85 28.89 4.96
CA GLU A 47 -5.81 29.66 5.65
C GLU A 47 -4.41 29.31 5.15
N LYS A 48 -4.17 28.03 4.79
CA LYS A 48 -2.85 27.56 4.34
C LYS A 48 -2.97 26.77 3.05
N VAL A 49 -2.04 26.99 2.12
CA VAL A 49 -2.01 26.33 0.82
C VAL A 49 -0.61 25.80 0.48
N GLY A 50 -0.54 24.81 -0.37
CA GLY A 50 0.73 24.28 -0.90
C GLY A 50 1.65 23.74 0.20
N LYS A 51 2.85 24.31 0.34
CA LYS A 51 3.90 23.84 1.27
C LYS A 51 3.57 24.05 2.75
N ASP A 52 2.67 24.96 3.04
CA ASP A 52 2.35 25.37 4.42
C ASP A 52 1.23 24.51 5.03
N ASN A 53 0.64 23.60 4.25
CA ASN A 53 -0.32 22.62 4.74
C ASN A 53 0.35 21.59 5.67
N LEU A 54 -0.39 21.13 6.68
CA LEU A 54 0.09 20.11 7.60
C LEU A 54 0.50 18.81 6.89
N ALA A 55 -0.29 18.36 5.91
CA ALA A 55 0.04 17.18 5.11
C ALA A 55 1.34 17.35 4.31
N ALA A 56 1.58 18.55 3.75
CA ALA A 56 2.82 18.87 3.06
C ALA A 56 4.02 18.91 4.03
N GLU A 57 3.84 19.45 5.21
CA GLU A 57 4.88 19.49 6.26
C GLU A 57 5.26 18.07 6.72
N ILE A 58 4.28 17.20 6.95
CA ILE A 58 4.50 15.79 7.26
C ILE A 58 5.25 15.10 6.11
N THR A 59 4.84 15.35 4.87
CA THR A 59 5.48 14.81 3.66
C THR A 59 6.92 15.29 3.52
N LEU A 60 7.20 16.57 3.79
CA LEU A 60 8.56 17.14 3.71
C LEU A 60 9.46 16.60 4.83
N LYS A 61 8.95 16.50 6.07
CA LYS A 61 9.67 15.85 7.17
C LYS A 61 9.95 14.39 6.90
N SER A 62 9.05 13.73 6.18
CA SER A 62 9.19 12.34 5.78
C SER A 62 10.08 12.15 4.54
N LYS A 63 10.38 13.17 3.76
CA LYS A 63 11.33 13.15 2.62
C LYS A 63 12.82 13.13 3.01
N LYS A 64 13.18 12.98 4.29
CA LYS A 64 14.58 12.68 4.66
C LYS A 64 14.97 11.40 3.92
N HIS A 65 15.96 11.51 3.04
CA HIS A 65 16.41 10.46 2.13
C HIS A 65 16.54 9.10 2.86
N LYS A 66 15.72 8.13 2.45
CA LYS A 66 16.00 6.73 2.75
C LYS A 66 17.31 6.39 2.03
N LYS A 67 18.29 5.87 2.73
CA LYS A 67 19.50 5.34 2.08
C LYS A 67 19.06 4.22 1.14
N ILE A 68 19.41 4.37 -0.13
CA ILE A 68 19.18 3.33 -1.14
C ILE A 68 20.06 2.15 -0.76
N ASN A 69 19.45 1.07 -0.30
CA ASN A 69 20.15 -0.18 -0.02
C ASN A 69 20.18 -1.04 -1.29
N SER A 70 21.09 -0.70 -2.21
CA SER A 70 21.37 -1.54 -3.37
C SER A 70 22.55 -2.46 -3.05
N GLU A 71 22.34 -3.77 -3.09
CA GLU A 71 23.38 -4.77 -2.93
C GLU A 71 24.39 -4.72 -4.07
N LEU A 72 23.90 -4.49 -5.30
CA LEU A 72 24.74 -4.30 -6.48
C LEU A 72 25.69 -3.11 -6.31
N LEU A 73 25.17 -1.95 -5.89
CA LEU A 73 26.01 -0.77 -5.62
C LEU A 73 27.01 -1.01 -4.50
N SER A 74 26.60 -1.69 -3.42
CA SER A 74 27.49 -1.99 -2.30
C SER A 74 28.59 -2.94 -2.71
N SER A 75 28.27 -3.99 -3.44
CA SER A 75 29.22 -4.96 -3.99
C SER A 75 30.18 -4.30 -4.95
N MET A 76 29.69 -3.42 -5.84
CA MET A 76 30.55 -2.63 -6.72
C MET A 76 31.53 -1.73 -5.98
N ARG A 77 31.05 -1.03 -4.93
CA ARG A 77 31.94 -0.19 -4.09
C ARG A 77 33.04 -1.04 -3.44
N LYS A 78 32.72 -2.25 -2.98
CA LYS A 78 33.71 -3.19 -2.43
C LYS A 78 34.74 -3.60 -3.49
N VAL A 79 34.28 -4.01 -4.68
CA VAL A 79 35.16 -4.38 -5.81
C VAL A 79 36.03 -3.20 -6.23
N THR A 80 35.45 -2.00 -6.39
CA THR A 80 36.20 -0.80 -6.78
C THR A 80 37.25 -0.43 -5.72
N LYS A 81 36.88 -0.49 -4.43
CA LYS A 81 37.81 -0.21 -3.32
C LYS A 81 38.98 -1.21 -3.31
N LEU A 82 38.69 -2.50 -3.46
CA LEU A 82 39.71 -3.55 -3.53
C LEU A 82 40.64 -3.35 -4.74
N THR A 83 40.06 -3.12 -5.92
CA THR A 83 40.80 -2.86 -7.13
C THR A 83 41.70 -1.62 -7.02
N SER A 84 41.18 -0.52 -6.44
CA SER A 84 41.96 0.71 -6.23
C SER A 84 43.13 0.49 -5.27
N LEU A 85 42.95 -0.33 -4.23
CA LEU A 85 44.02 -0.67 -3.29
C LEU A 85 45.15 -1.45 -3.97
N ILE A 86 44.79 -2.36 -4.90
CA ILE A 86 45.74 -3.23 -5.65
C ILE A 86 46.45 -2.47 -6.77
N ILE A 87 45.75 -1.59 -7.47
CA ILE A 87 46.28 -0.86 -8.66
C ILE A 87 47.50 -0.01 -8.29
N ILE A 88 47.51 0.65 -7.15
CA ILE A 88 48.62 1.54 -6.78
C ILE A 88 49.93 0.78 -6.62
N PRO A 89 50.05 -0.29 -5.81
CA PRO A 89 51.30 -1.03 -5.67
C PRO A 89 51.72 -1.76 -6.98
N VAL A 90 50.74 -2.32 -7.72
CA VAL A 90 51.03 -2.97 -8.99
C VAL A 90 51.55 -1.98 -10.04
N GLY A 91 50.94 -0.78 -10.08
CA GLY A 91 51.44 0.29 -10.96
C GLY A 91 52.85 0.74 -10.61
N ALA A 92 53.17 0.88 -9.32
CA ALA A 92 54.51 1.20 -8.88
C ALA A 92 55.51 0.10 -9.28
N LEU A 93 55.17 -1.17 -9.08
CA LEU A 93 55.99 -2.31 -9.45
C LEU A 93 56.24 -2.37 -10.97
N LEU A 94 55.22 -2.21 -11.79
CA LEU A 94 55.30 -2.18 -13.26
C LEU A 94 56.19 -1.03 -13.74
N PHE A 95 56.04 0.16 -13.13
CA PHE A 95 56.86 1.31 -13.49
C PHE A 95 58.33 1.12 -13.11
N ILE A 96 58.60 0.66 -11.88
CA ILE A 96 59.95 0.39 -11.39
C ILE A 96 60.62 -0.67 -12.29
N GLU A 97 59.92 -1.74 -12.58
CA GLU A 97 60.41 -2.83 -13.44
C GLU A 97 60.72 -2.30 -14.86
N ALA A 98 59.81 -1.57 -15.49
CA ALA A 98 59.99 -1.04 -16.83
C ALA A 98 61.15 -0.02 -16.92
N TYR A 99 61.26 0.87 -15.95
CA TYR A 99 62.25 1.95 -15.99
C TYR A 99 63.60 1.50 -15.47
N PHE A 100 63.69 0.87 -14.28
CA PHE A 100 65.00 0.55 -13.64
C PHE A 100 65.56 -0.81 -14.04
N VAL A 101 64.71 -1.81 -14.32
CA VAL A 101 65.17 -3.17 -14.63
C VAL A 101 65.35 -3.34 -16.15
N ARG A 102 64.39 -2.89 -16.94
CA ARG A 102 64.46 -2.98 -18.42
C ARG A 102 65.10 -1.79 -19.11
N ASN A 103 65.51 -0.77 -18.39
CA ASN A 103 66.10 0.47 -18.89
C ASN A 103 65.29 1.13 -20.02
N GLN A 104 63.98 1.11 -19.92
CA GLN A 104 63.10 1.76 -20.90
C GLN A 104 63.09 3.28 -20.69
N LEU A 105 62.83 4.03 -21.77
CA LEU A 105 62.60 5.47 -21.67
C LEU A 105 61.41 5.76 -20.74
N ILE A 106 61.52 6.80 -19.93
CA ILE A 106 60.45 7.24 -19.02
C ILE A 106 59.10 7.31 -19.73
N LYS A 107 59.05 7.90 -20.93
CA LYS A 107 57.82 8.00 -21.73
C LYS A 107 57.19 6.63 -22.02
N SER A 108 57.98 5.67 -22.41
CA SER A 108 57.54 4.30 -22.72
C SER A 108 57.07 3.58 -21.47
N SER A 109 57.78 3.73 -20.33
CA SER A 109 57.44 3.15 -19.03
C SER A 109 56.13 3.68 -18.52
N VAL A 110 55.88 4.99 -18.63
CA VAL A 110 54.59 5.61 -18.22
C VAL A 110 53.46 5.10 -19.11
N ILE A 111 53.64 5.03 -20.41
CA ILE A 111 52.57 4.57 -21.33
C ILE A 111 52.23 3.11 -21.08
N SER A 112 53.19 2.20 -20.96
CA SER A 112 52.92 0.78 -20.72
C SER A 112 52.28 0.54 -19.35
N THR A 113 52.78 1.20 -18.31
CA THR A 113 52.19 1.12 -16.98
C THR A 113 50.74 1.65 -16.96
N SER A 114 50.51 2.81 -17.59
CA SER A 114 49.14 3.39 -17.67
C SER A 114 48.21 2.48 -18.45
N ALA A 115 48.65 1.86 -19.55
CA ALA A 115 47.85 0.90 -20.33
C ALA A 115 47.45 -0.32 -19.48
N ALA A 116 48.40 -0.90 -18.73
CA ALA A 116 48.14 -2.02 -17.83
C ALA A 116 47.14 -1.66 -16.75
N LEU A 117 47.32 -0.51 -16.07
CA LEU A 117 46.40 -0.03 -15.03
C LEU A 117 45.02 0.25 -15.57
N LEU A 118 44.89 0.84 -16.75
CA LEU A 118 43.60 1.08 -17.40
C LEU A 118 42.85 -0.23 -17.71
N GLY A 119 43.60 -1.30 -18.03
CA GLY A 119 43.04 -2.64 -18.24
C GLY A 119 42.43 -3.27 -17.01
N MET A 120 42.91 -2.90 -15.80
CA MET A 120 42.42 -3.45 -14.53
C MET A 120 41.21 -2.75 -14.00
N LEU A 121 40.84 -1.55 -14.48
CA LEU A 121 39.71 -0.78 -13.94
C LEU A 121 38.38 -1.30 -14.48
N PRO A 122 37.36 -1.55 -13.60
CA PRO A 122 36.06 -2.02 -14.02
C PRO A 122 35.18 -0.87 -14.53
N LYS A 123 35.63 -0.05 -15.47
CA LYS A 123 34.97 1.18 -15.92
C LYS A 123 33.59 0.97 -16.52
N GLY A 124 33.35 -0.17 -17.19
CA GLY A 124 32.07 -0.46 -17.86
C GLY A 124 30.95 -0.94 -16.91
N LEU A 125 31.30 -1.36 -15.68
CA LEU A 125 30.35 -2.04 -14.80
C LEU A 125 29.23 -1.11 -14.31
N VAL A 126 29.54 0.13 -13.92
CA VAL A 126 28.54 1.13 -13.49
C VAL A 126 27.58 1.46 -14.62
N LEU A 127 28.12 1.69 -15.83
CA LEU A 127 27.31 2.00 -17.00
C LEU A 127 26.39 0.84 -17.37
N LEU A 128 26.89 -0.40 -17.31
CA LEU A 128 26.12 -1.61 -17.56
C LEU A 128 24.92 -1.72 -16.61
N ILE A 129 25.14 -1.53 -15.31
CA ILE A 129 24.05 -1.58 -14.30
C ILE A 129 23.03 -0.51 -14.60
N SER A 130 23.45 0.73 -14.82
CA SER A 130 22.54 1.84 -15.11
C SER A 130 21.69 1.58 -16.36
N ILE A 131 22.29 1.08 -17.45
CA ILE A 131 21.58 0.76 -18.69
C ILE A 131 20.62 -0.42 -18.48
N SER A 132 21.03 -1.46 -17.74
CA SER A 132 20.20 -2.63 -17.49
C SER A 132 18.98 -2.28 -16.66
N LEU A 133 19.15 -1.50 -15.58
CA LEU A 133 18.06 -1.00 -14.75
C LEU A 133 17.13 -0.09 -15.56
N ALA A 134 17.66 0.87 -16.32
CA ALA A 134 16.87 1.76 -17.17
C ALA A 134 16.05 0.97 -18.21
N THR A 135 16.63 -0.07 -18.82
CA THR A 135 15.91 -0.94 -19.75
C THR A 135 14.76 -1.70 -19.05
N GLY A 136 14.99 -2.18 -17.84
CA GLY A 136 13.96 -2.81 -17.01
C GLY A 136 12.80 -1.84 -16.72
N VAL A 137 13.13 -0.62 -16.30
CA VAL A 137 12.12 0.43 -16.02
C VAL A 137 11.31 0.76 -17.27
N ILE A 138 11.94 0.89 -18.45
CA ILE A 138 11.23 1.15 -19.73
C ILE A 138 10.23 0.02 -20.04
N LYS A 139 10.62 -1.24 -19.79
CA LYS A 139 9.72 -2.38 -19.99
C LYS A 139 8.56 -2.38 -19.03
N LEU A 140 8.82 -2.07 -17.76
CA LEU A 140 7.76 -1.93 -16.74
C LEU A 140 6.81 -0.77 -17.06
N ALA A 141 7.34 0.35 -17.56
CA ALA A 141 6.51 1.48 -17.99
C ALA A 141 5.54 1.10 -19.13
N LYS A 142 5.96 0.26 -20.09
CA LYS A 142 5.07 -0.30 -21.12
C LYS A 142 3.93 -1.15 -20.54
N LYS A 143 4.14 -1.75 -19.37
CA LYS A 143 3.15 -2.53 -18.61
C LYS A 143 2.36 -1.66 -17.62
N LYS A 144 2.42 -0.35 -17.75
CA LYS A 144 1.72 0.60 -16.87
C LYS A 144 2.19 0.53 -15.42
N VAL A 145 3.49 0.37 -15.20
CA VAL A 145 4.15 0.46 -13.90
C VAL A 145 5.06 1.67 -13.89
N LEU A 146 4.84 2.58 -12.96
CA LEU A 146 5.71 3.72 -12.70
C LEU A 146 6.73 3.34 -11.64
N VAL A 147 7.99 3.33 -12.00
CA VAL A 147 9.12 3.12 -11.09
C VAL A 147 9.71 4.48 -10.75
N GLN A 148 9.66 4.86 -9.48
CA GLN A 148 10.15 6.16 -9.00
C GLN A 148 11.63 6.11 -8.58
N ASP A 149 12.12 4.93 -8.22
CA ASP A 149 13.52 4.67 -7.89
C ASP A 149 14.04 3.50 -8.74
N LEU A 150 15.12 3.73 -9.49
CA LEU A 150 15.73 2.73 -10.38
C LEU A 150 16.15 1.46 -9.62
N TYR A 151 16.64 1.62 -8.39
CA TYR A 151 17.15 0.51 -7.60
C TYR A 151 16.06 -0.32 -6.94
N SER A 152 14.83 0.16 -6.90
CA SER A 152 13.69 -0.63 -6.40
C SER A 152 13.43 -1.88 -7.24
N VAL A 153 13.80 -1.85 -8.54
CA VAL A 153 13.72 -3.02 -9.43
C VAL A 153 14.68 -4.12 -8.99
N GLU A 154 15.88 -3.74 -8.54
CA GLU A 154 16.85 -4.66 -7.93
C GLU A 154 16.36 -5.20 -6.61
N THR A 155 15.93 -4.30 -5.70
CA THR A 155 15.45 -4.69 -4.37
C THR A 155 14.29 -5.68 -4.48
N LEU A 156 13.35 -5.43 -5.39
CA LEU A 156 12.21 -6.31 -5.59
C LEU A 156 12.63 -7.72 -6.05
N ALA A 157 13.73 -7.84 -6.82
CA ALA A 157 14.24 -9.16 -7.23
C ALA A 157 14.67 -10.03 -6.04
N HIS A 158 15.13 -9.41 -4.97
CA HIS A 158 15.59 -10.06 -3.74
C HIS A 158 14.51 -10.20 -2.66
N VAL A 159 13.30 -9.70 -2.91
CA VAL A 159 12.18 -9.82 -1.94
C VAL A 159 11.88 -11.29 -1.67
N ASP A 160 11.92 -11.66 -0.39
CA ASP A 160 11.52 -12.97 0.12
C ASP A 160 10.21 -12.91 0.93
N THR A 161 9.83 -11.70 1.38
CA THR A 161 8.63 -11.49 2.19
C THR A 161 7.81 -10.32 1.63
N LEU A 162 6.55 -10.61 1.29
CA LEU A 162 5.59 -9.63 0.77
C LEU A 162 4.49 -9.37 1.79
N CYS A 163 4.48 -8.18 2.37
CA CYS A 163 3.44 -7.70 3.26
C CYS A 163 2.32 -7.04 2.42
N LEU A 164 1.14 -7.64 2.43
CA LEU A 164 -0.03 -7.16 1.72
C LEU A 164 -1.00 -6.48 2.68
N ASP A 165 -1.38 -5.24 2.41
CA ASP A 165 -2.58 -4.70 3.01
C ASP A 165 -3.81 -5.41 2.42
N LYS A 166 -4.84 -5.66 3.24
CA LYS A 166 -6.06 -6.33 2.78
C LYS A 166 -6.84 -5.42 1.84
N THR A 167 -7.18 -4.22 2.35
CA THR A 167 -8.10 -3.27 1.68
C THR A 167 -7.40 -2.62 0.50
N GLY A 168 -8.09 -2.54 -0.63
CA GLY A 168 -7.52 -1.93 -1.83
C GLY A 168 -6.41 -2.73 -2.51
N THR A 169 -5.88 -3.78 -1.89
CA THR A 169 -4.82 -4.64 -2.45
C THR A 169 -5.33 -6.04 -2.80
N ILE A 170 -5.70 -6.85 -1.82
CA ILE A 170 -6.32 -8.17 -2.03
C ILE A 170 -7.78 -8.01 -2.45
N THR A 171 -8.46 -7.01 -1.88
CA THR A 171 -9.81 -6.60 -2.22
C THR A 171 -9.81 -5.39 -3.15
N GLU A 172 -10.96 -5.07 -3.75
CA GLU A 172 -11.09 -3.90 -4.64
C GLU A 172 -11.02 -2.56 -3.90
N GLY A 173 -11.19 -2.57 -2.55
CA GLY A 173 -11.25 -1.36 -1.72
C GLY A 173 -12.54 -0.57 -1.89
N LYS A 174 -13.53 -1.15 -2.56
CA LYS A 174 -14.84 -0.55 -2.83
C LYS A 174 -15.93 -1.46 -2.32
N MET A 175 -16.69 -0.98 -1.34
CA MET A 175 -17.86 -1.69 -0.87
C MET A 175 -18.87 -1.89 -1.99
N LYS A 176 -19.49 -3.07 -2.06
CA LYS A 176 -20.59 -3.39 -2.97
C LYS A 176 -21.72 -4.06 -2.20
N VAL A 177 -22.96 -3.77 -2.59
CA VAL A 177 -24.11 -4.51 -2.07
C VAL A 177 -24.04 -5.93 -2.60
N SER A 178 -23.93 -6.90 -1.70
CA SER A 178 -23.85 -8.33 -2.03
C SER A 178 -25.20 -9.03 -1.95
N ASN A 179 -26.08 -8.59 -1.05
CA ASN A 179 -27.41 -9.17 -0.86
C ASN A 179 -28.37 -8.15 -0.29
N VAL A 180 -29.65 -8.27 -0.63
CA VAL A 180 -30.76 -7.50 -0.04
C VAL A 180 -31.87 -8.48 0.32
N VAL A 181 -32.18 -8.61 1.60
CA VAL A 181 -33.24 -9.48 2.09
C VAL A 181 -34.42 -8.61 2.53
N LYS A 182 -35.56 -8.88 2.00
CA LYS A 182 -36.82 -8.19 2.33
C LYS A 182 -37.55 -8.98 3.41
N PHE A 183 -38.11 -8.28 4.40
CA PHE A 183 -38.87 -8.90 5.47
C PHE A 183 -40.35 -8.56 5.40
N ASN A 184 -40.70 -7.28 5.42
CA ASN A 184 -42.07 -6.81 5.52
C ASN A 184 -42.32 -5.55 4.68
N GLU A 185 -42.21 -5.68 3.35
CA GLU A 185 -42.32 -4.55 2.41
C GLU A 185 -43.77 -3.98 2.34
N GLU A 186 -44.78 -4.79 2.67
CA GLU A 186 -46.22 -4.41 2.56
C GLU A 186 -46.65 -3.28 3.48
N ILE A 187 -45.86 -2.94 4.48
CA ILE A 187 -46.15 -1.85 5.44
C ILE A 187 -45.99 -0.47 4.78
N MET A 188 -45.19 -0.39 3.72
CA MET A 188 -44.93 0.88 3.05
C MET A 188 -45.90 1.13 1.89
N PRO A 189 -46.23 2.41 1.63
CA PRO A 189 -47.09 2.77 0.49
C PRO A 189 -46.36 2.67 -0.87
N ILE A 190 -45.02 2.53 -0.86
CA ILE A 190 -44.15 2.41 -2.06
C ILE A 190 -43.25 1.20 -1.92
N SER A 191 -42.68 0.72 -3.05
CA SER A 191 -41.75 -0.39 -3.02
C SER A 191 -40.43 -0.04 -2.32
N LEU A 192 -39.79 -1.03 -1.69
CA LEU A 192 -38.48 -0.87 -1.05
C LEU A 192 -37.42 -0.27 -2.01
N LYS A 193 -37.48 -0.67 -3.30
CA LYS A 193 -36.56 -0.17 -4.32
C LYS A 193 -36.75 1.32 -4.56
N GLN A 194 -37.98 1.81 -4.69
CA GLN A 194 -38.30 3.24 -4.85
C GLN A 194 -37.89 4.02 -3.60
N ALA A 195 -38.20 3.50 -2.41
CA ALA A 195 -37.86 4.13 -1.14
C ALA A 195 -36.33 4.31 -0.98
N LEU A 196 -35.55 3.24 -1.23
CA LEU A 196 -34.09 3.29 -1.13
C LEU A 196 -33.45 4.09 -2.24
N SER A 197 -34.01 4.08 -3.47
CA SER A 197 -33.55 4.94 -4.55
C SER A 197 -33.70 6.42 -4.21
N ALA A 198 -34.88 6.84 -3.76
CA ALA A 198 -35.10 8.21 -3.29
C ALA A 198 -34.18 8.57 -2.11
N PHE A 199 -34.05 7.66 -1.15
CA PHE A 199 -33.20 7.85 0.02
C PHE A 199 -31.72 8.12 -0.37
N VAL A 200 -31.12 7.29 -1.23
CA VAL A 200 -29.70 7.46 -1.60
C VAL A 200 -29.44 8.69 -2.47
N ASN A 201 -30.43 9.14 -3.21
CA ASN A 201 -30.29 10.33 -4.05
C ASN A 201 -30.33 11.64 -3.21
N GLU A 202 -31.11 11.63 -2.14
CA GLU A 202 -31.43 12.85 -1.37
C GLU A 202 -30.61 13.03 -0.10
N ILE A 203 -30.09 11.95 0.52
CA ILE A 203 -29.43 12.04 1.83
C ILE A 203 -28.15 12.88 1.79
N GLY A 204 -27.35 12.78 0.72
CA GLY A 204 -26.13 13.56 0.54
C GLY A 204 -24.90 13.05 1.28
N ASP A 205 -24.95 11.86 1.88
CA ASP A 205 -23.79 11.21 2.48
C ASP A 205 -22.77 10.77 1.41
N ASN A 206 -21.47 10.78 1.75
CA ASN A 206 -20.40 10.48 0.82
C ASN A 206 -19.41 9.44 1.34
N ASN A 207 -19.85 8.54 2.22
CA ASN A 207 -18.99 7.44 2.68
C ASN A 207 -19.09 6.22 1.74
N GLY A 208 -18.10 5.32 1.81
CA GLY A 208 -18.02 4.16 0.93
C GLY A 208 -19.23 3.22 0.98
N THR A 209 -19.89 3.12 2.12
CA THR A 209 -21.15 2.37 2.29
C THR A 209 -22.26 3.01 1.47
N PHE A 210 -22.36 4.32 1.54
CA PHE A 210 -23.38 5.10 0.84
C PHE A 210 -23.19 5.06 -0.68
N GLN A 211 -21.94 5.15 -1.14
CA GLN A 211 -21.63 5.01 -2.56
C GLN A 211 -22.03 3.62 -3.09
N ALA A 212 -21.81 2.57 -2.30
CA ALA A 212 -22.25 1.22 -2.67
C ALA A 212 -23.78 1.10 -2.78
N LEU A 213 -24.53 1.73 -1.86
CA LEU A 213 -25.99 1.80 -1.93
C LEU A 213 -26.45 2.59 -3.16
N LYS A 214 -25.84 3.74 -3.44
CA LYS A 214 -26.13 4.59 -4.58
C LYS A 214 -25.85 3.89 -5.90
N ASP A 215 -24.76 3.13 -5.99
CA ASP A 215 -24.43 2.34 -7.17
C ASP A 215 -25.41 1.18 -7.42
N TYR A 216 -26.01 0.65 -6.37
CA TYR A 216 -26.97 -0.44 -6.45
C TYR A 216 -28.40 0.04 -6.75
N PHE A 217 -28.86 1.12 -6.08
CA PHE A 217 -30.21 1.69 -6.22
C PHE A 217 -30.19 2.91 -7.17
N LYS A 218 -29.84 2.70 -8.43
CA LYS A 218 -29.57 3.79 -9.43
C LYS A 218 -30.79 4.55 -9.95
N GLU A 219 -32.01 4.11 -9.64
CA GLU A 219 -33.22 4.77 -10.15
C GLU A 219 -33.44 6.11 -9.45
N SER A 220 -34.02 7.08 -10.16
CA SER A 220 -34.23 8.44 -9.66
C SER A 220 -35.69 8.69 -9.36
N ASP A 221 -36.23 8.02 -8.33
CA ASP A 221 -37.51 8.45 -7.77
C ASP A 221 -37.27 9.66 -6.86
N THR A 222 -38.09 10.69 -7.02
CA THR A 222 -38.03 11.90 -6.20
C THR A 222 -39.35 12.07 -5.48
N PHE A 223 -39.28 12.30 -4.15
CA PHE A 223 -40.42 12.57 -3.30
C PHE A 223 -40.18 13.86 -2.53
N GLU A 224 -41.24 14.53 -2.08
CA GLU A 224 -41.13 15.73 -1.26
C GLU A 224 -40.59 15.35 0.15
N ILE A 225 -39.47 15.99 0.53
CA ILE A 225 -38.79 15.72 1.78
C ILE A 225 -39.34 16.64 2.85
N GLU A 226 -39.71 16.05 4.01
CA GLU A 226 -40.12 16.79 5.17
C GLU A 226 -38.96 17.02 6.14
N TYR A 227 -38.18 15.95 6.41
CA TYR A 227 -37.00 16.03 7.27
C TYR A 227 -35.94 15.05 6.85
N LYS A 228 -34.65 15.39 7.06
CA LYS A 228 -33.54 14.45 6.83
C LYS A 228 -32.44 14.53 7.87
N ASN A 229 -31.94 13.37 8.26
CA ASN A 229 -30.77 13.20 9.09
C ASN A 229 -29.67 12.51 8.30
N THR A 230 -28.57 13.21 8.06
CA THR A 230 -27.35 12.60 7.49
C THR A 230 -26.73 11.61 8.48
N PHE A 231 -25.90 10.70 7.99
CA PHE A 231 -25.22 9.74 8.84
C PHE A 231 -24.39 10.45 9.93
N SER A 232 -24.33 9.84 11.10
CA SER A 232 -23.44 10.21 12.19
C SER A 232 -22.81 8.97 12.79
N SER A 233 -21.51 8.98 13.05
CA SER A 233 -20.78 7.87 13.66
C SER A 233 -21.24 7.56 15.08
N GLU A 234 -21.78 8.54 15.78
CA GLU A 234 -22.38 8.39 17.11
C GLU A 234 -23.75 7.72 17.05
N ARG A 235 -24.60 8.21 16.14
CA ARG A 235 -25.95 7.67 15.94
C ARG A 235 -25.91 6.33 15.20
N LYS A 236 -25.00 6.15 14.25
CA LYS A 236 -24.84 4.99 13.37
C LYS A 236 -26.06 4.69 12.49
N TRP A 237 -26.86 5.70 12.21
CA TRP A 237 -27.97 5.65 11.29
C TRP A 237 -28.18 6.99 10.59
N SER A 238 -28.90 6.94 9.46
CA SER A 238 -29.39 8.07 8.69
C SER A 238 -30.86 7.87 8.37
N SER A 239 -31.63 8.95 8.18
CA SER A 239 -33.06 8.88 7.88
C SER A 239 -33.50 9.99 6.95
N ILE A 240 -34.53 9.71 6.15
CA ILE A 240 -35.31 10.69 5.41
C ILE A 240 -36.78 10.44 5.67
N SER A 241 -37.48 11.50 6.07
CA SER A 241 -38.92 11.53 6.20
C SER A 241 -39.50 12.16 4.92
N PHE A 242 -40.26 11.38 4.17
CA PHE A 242 -40.95 11.82 2.97
C PHE A 242 -42.40 12.12 3.28
N LYS A 243 -42.89 13.22 2.72
CA LYS A 243 -44.28 13.63 2.91
C LYS A 243 -45.24 12.58 2.36
N ASP A 244 -46.28 12.25 3.11
CA ASP A 244 -47.33 11.27 2.78
C ASP A 244 -46.83 9.82 2.62
N ILE A 245 -45.55 9.55 2.84
CA ILE A 245 -44.95 8.23 2.72
C ILE A 245 -44.53 7.72 4.10
N GLY A 246 -43.88 8.58 4.91
CA GLY A 246 -43.25 8.23 6.17
C GLY A 246 -41.72 8.27 6.08
N SER A 247 -41.05 7.76 7.07
CA SER A 247 -39.61 7.84 7.27
C SER A 247 -38.93 6.53 6.92
N ILE A 248 -37.86 6.62 6.12
CA ILE A 248 -36.93 5.53 5.82
C ILE A 248 -35.67 5.74 6.63
N ILE A 249 -35.27 4.73 7.38
CA ILE A 249 -34.10 4.75 8.25
C ILE A 249 -33.12 3.66 7.77
N VAL A 250 -31.85 4.00 7.55
CA VAL A 250 -30.80 3.04 7.22
C VAL A 250 -29.70 3.14 8.26
N GLY A 251 -29.37 2.03 8.91
CA GLY A 251 -28.39 2.08 9.99
C GLY A 251 -27.85 0.73 10.43
N ALA A 252 -26.95 0.80 11.41
CA ALA A 252 -26.32 -0.37 12.01
C ALA A 252 -27.35 -1.18 12.85
N PRO A 253 -27.31 -2.53 12.79
CA PRO A 253 -28.24 -3.40 13.49
C PRO A 253 -28.34 -3.09 14.98
N GLU A 254 -27.20 -2.87 15.65
CA GLU A 254 -27.14 -2.59 17.08
C GLU A 254 -27.88 -1.33 17.52
N LYS A 255 -28.21 -0.43 16.60
CA LYS A 255 -28.98 0.79 16.90
C LYS A 255 -30.47 0.62 16.55
N LEU A 256 -30.77 0.01 15.41
CA LEU A 256 -32.15 -0.10 14.93
C LEU A 256 -32.94 -1.18 15.68
N ILE A 257 -32.30 -2.28 16.07
CA ILE A 257 -32.95 -3.35 16.84
C ILE A 257 -33.48 -2.84 18.18
N LEU A 258 -32.82 -1.90 18.84
CA LEU A 258 -33.24 -1.32 20.11
C LEU A 258 -34.57 -0.59 20.01
N LYS A 259 -35.02 -0.23 18.82
CA LYS A 259 -36.24 0.51 18.53
C LYS A 259 -37.24 -0.29 17.68
N SER A 260 -37.06 -1.60 17.61
CA SER A 260 -37.89 -2.51 16.84
C SER A 260 -38.13 -3.82 17.59
N ASN A 261 -39.13 -4.57 17.15
CA ASN A 261 -39.37 -5.95 17.60
C ASN A 261 -38.60 -6.99 16.77
N PHE A 262 -37.61 -6.55 15.98
CA PHE A 262 -36.86 -7.42 15.11
C PHE A 262 -35.71 -8.12 15.86
N THR A 263 -35.54 -9.41 15.57
CA THR A 263 -34.39 -10.19 16.04
C THR A 263 -33.60 -10.64 14.85
N MET A 264 -32.26 -10.45 14.87
CA MET A 264 -31.40 -10.94 13.82
C MET A 264 -31.47 -12.46 13.73
N ASP A 265 -31.70 -12.96 12.53
CA ASP A 265 -31.62 -14.39 12.27
C ASP A 265 -30.15 -14.87 12.16
N GLU A 266 -29.96 -16.19 12.20
CA GLU A 266 -28.63 -16.79 12.15
C GLU A 266 -27.87 -16.43 10.87
N SER A 267 -28.57 -16.20 9.75
CA SER A 267 -27.95 -15.89 8.45
C SER A 267 -27.28 -14.52 8.47
N LEU A 268 -27.89 -13.52 9.10
CA LEU A 268 -27.33 -12.17 9.23
C LEU A 268 -26.15 -12.14 10.21
N VAL A 269 -26.23 -12.92 11.30
CA VAL A 269 -25.13 -13.08 12.25
C VAL A 269 -23.93 -13.75 11.55
N GLU A 270 -24.19 -14.78 10.76
CA GLU A 270 -23.14 -15.47 9.99
C GLU A 270 -22.52 -14.54 8.93
N ALA A 271 -23.33 -13.74 8.24
CA ALA A 271 -22.81 -12.73 7.30
C ALA A 271 -21.86 -11.74 7.99
N GLN A 272 -22.18 -11.29 9.20
CA GLN A 272 -21.26 -10.44 9.98
C GLN A 272 -19.97 -11.18 10.38
N LYS A 273 -20.06 -12.46 10.79
CA LYS A 273 -18.87 -13.27 11.08
C LYS A 273 -17.99 -13.49 9.86
N GLN A 274 -18.58 -13.56 8.65
CA GLN A 274 -17.86 -13.63 7.39
C GLN A 274 -17.26 -12.29 6.96
N GLY A 275 -17.42 -11.24 7.76
CA GLY A 275 -16.84 -9.90 7.51
C GLY A 275 -17.67 -9.03 6.58
N LYS A 276 -18.89 -9.39 6.28
CA LYS A 276 -19.81 -8.50 5.57
C LYS A 276 -20.34 -7.43 6.53
N ARG A 277 -20.51 -6.23 6.00
CA ARG A 277 -21.23 -5.16 6.72
C ARG A 277 -22.71 -5.36 6.51
N VAL A 278 -23.44 -5.55 7.58
CA VAL A 278 -24.90 -5.66 7.57
C VAL A 278 -25.50 -4.32 7.99
N LEU A 279 -26.43 -3.80 7.19
CA LEU A 279 -27.29 -2.67 7.52
C LEU A 279 -28.72 -3.15 7.61
N LEU A 280 -29.49 -2.55 8.51
CA LEU A 280 -30.94 -2.71 8.53
C LEU A 280 -31.62 -1.48 7.93
N VAL A 281 -32.75 -1.72 7.30
CA VAL A 281 -33.65 -0.70 6.79
C VAL A 281 -34.89 -0.72 7.63
N GLY A 282 -35.15 0.40 8.33
CA GLY A 282 -36.33 0.61 9.14
C GLY A 282 -37.32 1.54 8.44
N TYR A 283 -38.59 1.40 8.81
CA TYR A 283 -39.68 2.27 8.39
C TYR A 283 -40.48 2.77 9.60
N SER A 284 -40.89 4.01 9.56
CA SER A 284 -41.84 4.60 10.53
C SER A 284 -42.82 5.51 9.82
N LYS A 285 -44.05 5.57 10.29
CA LYS A 285 -45.03 6.56 9.83
C LYS A 285 -44.79 7.97 10.40
N GLU A 286 -43.99 8.04 11.45
CA GLU A 286 -43.67 9.31 12.14
C GLU A 286 -42.47 9.98 11.46
N VAL A 287 -42.41 11.31 11.53
CA VAL A 287 -41.23 12.08 11.11
C VAL A 287 -40.08 11.78 12.09
N VAL A 288 -38.94 11.38 11.57
CA VAL A 288 -37.75 11.10 12.36
C VAL A 288 -36.86 12.34 12.41
N GLU A 289 -36.85 12.99 13.54
CA GLU A 289 -35.93 14.10 13.84
C GLU A 289 -34.65 13.55 14.49
N ASP A 290 -34.26 14.01 15.69
CA ASP A 290 -32.99 13.63 16.32
C ASP A 290 -33.04 12.27 17.03
N VAL A 291 -34.22 11.76 17.35
CA VAL A 291 -34.42 10.51 18.10
C VAL A 291 -35.23 9.52 17.27
N LEU A 292 -34.81 8.26 17.27
CA LEU A 292 -35.55 7.19 16.59
C LEU A 292 -36.87 6.89 17.36
N PRO A 293 -38.04 6.97 16.68
CA PRO A 293 -39.28 6.41 17.19
C PRO A 293 -39.24 4.87 17.18
N ASP A 294 -40.35 4.23 17.46
CA ASP A 294 -40.51 2.80 17.19
C ASP A 294 -40.54 2.59 15.66
N ILE A 295 -39.79 1.60 15.20
CA ILE A 295 -39.61 1.33 13.77
C ILE A 295 -39.92 -0.13 13.44
N ASP A 296 -40.40 -0.36 12.25
CA ASP A 296 -40.53 -1.70 11.67
C ASP A 296 -39.31 -1.97 10.76
N ILE A 297 -38.60 -3.07 11.00
CA ILE A 297 -37.52 -3.49 10.11
C ILE A 297 -38.10 -4.14 8.86
N ILE A 298 -37.87 -3.53 7.73
CA ILE A 298 -38.43 -3.93 6.42
C ILE A 298 -37.47 -4.67 5.52
N ALA A 299 -36.16 -4.46 5.71
CA ALA A 299 -35.12 -5.17 4.96
C ALA A 299 -33.77 -5.16 5.68
N SER A 300 -32.88 -6.03 5.22
CA SER A 300 -31.46 -5.97 5.50
C SER A 300 -30.66 -5.86 4.20
N ILE A 301 -29.52 -5.18 4.27
CA ILE A 301 -28.59 -4.98 3.18
C ILE A 301 -27.23 -5.47 3.64
N GLU A 302 -26.67 -6.45 2.91
CA GLU A 302 -25.33 -6.93 3.14
C GLU A 302 -24.37 -6.25 2.14
N LEU A 303 -23.28 -5.72 2.67
CA LEU A 303 -22.21 -5.15 1.85
C LEU A 303 -20.89 -5.91 2.09
N SER A 304 -20.14 -6.07 1.04
CA SER A 304 -18.80 -6.67 1.10
C SER A 304 -17.83 -5.88 0.23
N ASP A 305 -16.56 -5.95 0.58
CA ASP A 305 -15.47 -5.51 -0.29
C ASP A 305 -15.00 -6.72 -1.11
N PRO A 306 -15.31 -6.81 -2.40
CA PRO A 306 -15.05 -8.00 -3.19
C PRO A 306 -13.55 -8.22 -3.40
N LEU A 307 -13.17 -9.49 -3.46
CA LEU A 307 -11.81 -9.86 -3.86
C LEU A 307 -11.51 -9.41 -5.29
N ARG A 308 -10.28 -8.99 -5.53
CA ARG A 308 -9.79 -8.78 -6.90
C ARG A 308 -9.78 -10.11 -7.66
N LYS A 309 -10.19 -10.08 -8.91
CA LYS A 309 -10.34 -11.28 -9.76
C LYS A 309 -9.07 -12.14 -9.80
N ASN A 310 -7.91 -11.52 -9.77
CA ASN A 310 -6.61 -12.19 -9.91
C ASN A 310 -5.92 -12.47 -8.56
N ALA A 311 -6.57 -12.21 -7.41
CA ALA A 311 -5.94 -12.37 -6.09
C ALA A 311 -5.43 -13.80 -5.86
N LYS A 312 -6.25 -14.81 -6.19
CA LYS A 312 -5.90 -16.22 -6.01
C LYS A 312 -4.71 -16.64 -6.89
N GLU A 313 -4.68 -16.21 -8.15
CA GLU A 313 -3.57 -16.49 -9.07
C GLU A 313 -2.28 -15.87 -8.55
N MET A 314 -2.35 -14.63 -8.05
CA MET A 314 -1.20 -13.92 -7.54
C MET A 314 -0.61 -14.52 -6.29
N LEU A 315 -1.44 -14.92 -5.31
CA LEU A 315 -0.93 -15.59 -4.11
C LEU A 315 -0.27 -16.92 -4.44
N GLY A 316 -0.87 -17.71 -5.36
CA GLY A 316 -0.28 -18.94 -5.88
C GLY A 316 1.06 -18.70 -6.60
N PHE A 317 1.18 -17.62 -7.37
CA PHE A 317 2.42 -17.22 -8.03
C PHE A 317 3.52 -16.90 -7.02
N PHE A 318 3.27 -16.03 -6.02
CA PHE A 318 4.28 -15.67 -5.00
C PHE A 318 4.76 -16.90 -4.23
N LYS A 319 3.86 -17.82 -3.90
CA LYS A 319 4.23 -19.10 -3.29
C LYS A 319 5.17 -19.90 -4.19
N GLY A 320 4.86 -20.02 -5.48
CA GLY A 320 5.72 -20.73 -6.47
C GLY A 320 7.11 -20.08 -6.61
N GLU A 321 7.22 -18.79 -6.37
CA GLU A 321 8.46 -18.02 -6.40
C GLU A 321 9.20 -17.97 -5.04
N VAL A 322 8.74 -18.75 -4.06
CA VAL A 322 9.31 -18.82 -2.70
C VAL A 322 9.27 -17.46 -1.98
N VAL A 323 8.23 -16.69 -2.22
CA VAL A 323 7.97 -15.43 -1.52
C VAL A 323 6.91 -15.67 -0.46
N THR A 324 7.25 -15.45 0.80
CA THR A 324 6.31 -15.56 1.93
C THR A 324 5.35 -14.37 1.90
N VAL A 325 4.05 -14.68 1.87
CA VAL A 325 3.02 -13.64 1.91
C VAL A 325 2.51 -13.47 3.33
N LYS A 326 2.50 -12.23 3.82
CA LYS A 326 1.90 -11.85 5.10
C LYS A 326 0.83 -10.80 4.87
N VAL A 327 -0.36 -11.04 5.44
CA VAL A 327 -1.50 -10.11 5.32
C VAL A 327 -1.57 -9.24 6.57
N ILE A 328 -1.62 -7.92 6.39
CA ILE A 328 -1.65 -6.93 7.46
C ILE A 328 -2.92 -6.09 7.31
N SER A 329 -3.76 -6.01 8.33
CA SER A 329 -5.03 -5.28 8.26
C SER A 329 -5.45 -4.69 9.60
N GLY A 330 -6.15 -3.56 9.56
CA GLY A 330 -6.85 -3.00 10.73
C GLY A 330 -8.14 -3.72 11.10
N ASP A 331 -8.62 -4.66 10.26
CA ASP A 331 -9.88 -5.36 10.47
C ASP A 331 -9.80 -6.49 11.51
N ASN A 332 -10.98 -7.01 11.88
CA ASN A 332 -11.12 -8.13 12.79
C ASN A 332 -10.42 -9.40 12.25
N PRO A 333 -9.76 -10.21 13.11
CA PRO A 333 -9.04 -11.41 12.70
C PRO A 333 -9.84 -12.41 11.86
N LEU A 334 -11.08 -12.68 12.24
CA LEU A 334 -11.94 -13.63 11.52
C LEU A 334 -12.29 -13.15 10.11
N THR A 335 -12.53 -11.85 9.97
CA THR A 335 -12.77 -11.22 8.67
C THR A 335 -11.55 -11.35 7.75
N VAL A 336 -10.36 -11.02 8.27
CA VAL A 336 -9.12 -11.07 7.47
C VAL A 336 -8.79 -12.51 7.09
N SER A 337 -8.92 -13.46 8.02
CA SER A 337 -8.72 -14.89 7.78
C SER A 337 -9.69 -15.42 6.72
N SER A 338 -10.98 -15.09 6.80
CA SER A 338 -11.98 -15.49 5.81
C SER A 338 -11.65 -14.97 4.40
N ILE A 339 -11.26 -13.72 4.29
CA ILE A 339 -10.86 -13.10 3.00
C ILE A 339 -9.57 -13.73 2.47
N ALA A 340 -8.59 -13.96 3.33
CA ALA A 340 -7.33 -14.61 2.97
C ALA A 340 -7.55 -16.04 2.47
N LYS A 341 -8.45 -16.81 3.12
CA LYS A 341 -8.90 -18.14 2.67
C LYS A 341 -9.50 -18.09 1.28
N GLN A 342 -10.44 -17.17 1.04
CA GLN A 342 -11.09 -17.00 -0.25
C GLN A 342 -10.07 -16.59 -1.34
N ALA A 343 -9.08 -15.78 -0.98
CA ALA A 343 -7.97 -15.39 -1.85
C ALA A 343 -6.96 -16.51 -2.10
N GLY A 344 -7.04 -17.66 -1.38
CA GLY A 344 -6.19 -18.83 -1.58
C GLY A 344 -4.90 -18.82 -0.76
N LEU A 345 -4.81 -18.05 0.32
CA LEU A 345 -3.72 -18.14 1.29
C LEU A 345 -3.88 -19.45 2.07
N GLU A 346 -2.87 -20.32 2.04
CA GLU A 346 -2.96 -21.65 2.71
C GLU A 346 -2.95 -21.51 4.23
N ASP A 347 -2.08 -20.65 4.77
CA ASP A 347 -1.92 -20.44 6.20
C ASP A 347 -2.93 -19.42 6.77
N TYR A 348 -4.15 -19.39 6.24
CA TYR A 348 -5.18 -18.44 6.65
C TYR A 348 -5.63 -18.61 8.12
N GLU A 349 -5.40 -19.76 8.74
CA GLU A 349 -5.67 -20.02 10.15
C GLU A 349 -4.57 -19.49 11.07
N SER A 350 -3.39 -19.16 10.52
CA SER A 350 -2.25 -18.62 11.26
C SER A 350 -2.40 -17.10 11.39
N TYR A 351 -3.31 -16.65 12.27
CA TYR A 351 -3.58 -15.24 12.51
C TYR A 351 -3.39 -14.83 13.96
N ILE A 352 -3.13 -13.54 14.16
CA ILE A 352 -3.02 -12.93 15.49
C ILE A 352 -3.73 -11.56 15.52
N ASP A 353 -4.33 -11.24 16.67
CA ASP A 353 -4.95 -9.95 16.97
C ASP A 353 -3.91 -9.05 17.67
N LEU A 354 -3.39 -8.04 16.98
CA LEU A 354 -2.37 -7.14 17.53
C LEU A 354 -2.92 -6.15 18.55
N SER A 355 -4.23 -6.01 18.69
CA SER A 355 -4.81 -5.20 19.78
C SER A 355 -4.60 -5.85 21.17
N THR A 356 -4.29 -7.14 21.22
CA THR A 356 -3.99 -7.88 22.45
C THR A 356 -2.54 -7.77 22.90
N ILE A 357 -1.65 -7.34 22.01
CA ILE A 357 -0.23 -7.18 22.27
C ILE A 357 -0.01 -5.88 23.05
N LYS A 358 0.62 -6.01 24.21
CA LYS A 358 0.86 -4.85 25.10
C LYS A 358 2.25 -4.23 24.94
N ASN A 359 3.22 -5.01 24.48
CA ASN A 359 4.60 -4.58 24.30
C ASN A 359 5.03 -4.79 22.85
N ASP A 360 5.53 -3.73 22.24
CA ASP A 360 6.05 -3.76 20.86
C ASP A 360 7.20 -4.76 20.65
N ASP A 361 7.95 -5.09 21.70
CA ASP A 361 9.03 -6.10 21.64
C ASP A 361 8.48 -7.52 21.32
N GLU A 362 7.25 -7.82 21.71
CA GLU A 362 6.60 -9.11 21.39
C GLU A 362 6.42 -9.30 19.90
N ILE A 363 6.34 -8.21 19.11
CA ILE A 363 6.21 -8.25 17.65
C ILE A 363 7.40 -8.97 17.01
N MET A 364 8.60 -8.77 17.55
CA MET A 364 9.82 -9.46 17.07
C MET A 364 9.75 -10.99 17.20
N GLU A 365 9.06 -11.48 18.22
CA GLU A 365 8.97 -12.93 18.46
C GLU A 365 7.90 -13.59 17.60
N ILE A 366 6.82 -12.86 17.26
CA ILE A 366 5.65 -13.41 16.59
C ILE A 366 5.66 -13.24 15.08
N VAL A 367 6.48 -12.32 14.54
CA VAL A 367 6.41 -11.89 13.14
C VAL A 367 6.60 -13.03 12.13
N ASP A 368 7.39 -14.07 12.46
CA ASP A 368 7.57 -15.25 11.59
C ASP A 368 6.49 -16.31 11.83
N LYS A 369 5.90 -16.34 13.04
CA LYS A 369 4.96 -17.39 13.43
C LYS A 369 3.60 -17.29 12.76
N TYR A 370 3.17 -16.06 12.44
CA TYR A 370 1.84 -15.80 11.91
C TYR A 370 1.90 -15.27 10.47
N SER A 371 0.92 -15.67 9.67
CA SER A 371 0.75 -15.20 8.29
C SER A 371 -0.23 -14.04 8.17
N ILE A 372 -1.09 -13.84 9.18
CA ILE A 372 -2.09 -12.78 9.20
C ILE A 372 -2.00 -12.00 10.50
N PHE A 373 -1.87 -10.68 10.35
CA PHE A 373 -1.87 -9.71 11.44
C PHE A 373 -3.11 -8.84 11.34
N ALA A 374 -3.97 -8.90 12.35
CA ALA A 374 -5.26 -8.21 12.37
C ALA A 374 -5.30 -7.13 13.46
N ARG A 375 -6.22 -6.18 13.34
CA ARG A 375 -6.35 -4.98 14.21
C ARG A 375 -5.04 -4.23 14.40
N VAL A 376 -4.29 -4.12 13.30
CA VAL A 376 -2.96 -3.50 13.29
C VAL A 376 -3.10 -1.99 13.20
N SER A 377 -2.53 -1.28 14.16
CA SER A 377 -2.39 0.18 14.10
C SER A 377 -1.34 0.62 13.07
N PRO A 378 -1.37 1.87 12.58
CA PRO A 378 -0.37 2.38 11.63
C PRO A 378 1.08 2.24 12.11
N ASN A 379 1.33 2.47 13.40
CA ASN A 379 2.66 2.30 13.99
C ASN A 379 3.08 0.82 14.02
N GLN A 380 2.18 -0.08 14.39
CA GLN A 380 2.45 -1.51 14.39
C GLN A 380 2.72 -2.07 12.99
N LYS A 381 2.10 -1.52 11.92
CA LYS A 381 2.44 -1.89 10.54
C LYS A 381 3.94 -1.65 10.26
N SER A 382 4.46 -0.51 10.69
CA SER A 382 5.89 -0.19 10.53
C SER A 382 6.79 -1.09 11.39
N LEU A 383 6.38 -1.39 12.61
CA LEU A 383 7.13 -2.29 13.51
C LEU A 383 7.18 -3.73 12.98
N LEU A 384 6.12 -4.24 12.39
CA LEU A 384 6.11 -5.55 11.71
C LEU A 384 7.15 -5.62 10.59
N VAL A 385 7.20 -4.57 9.75
CA VAL A 385 8.21 -4.49 8.68
C VAL A 385 9.62 -4.43 9.26
N GLN A 386 9.85 -3.61 10.30
CA GLN A 386 11.16 -3.53 10.98
C GLN A 386 11.57 -4.87 11.60
N ALA A 387 10.63 -5.57 12.23
CA ALA A 387 10.87 -6.87 12.84
C ALA A 387 11.29 -7.92 11.80
N LEU A 388 10.62 -7.98 10.66
CA LEU A 388 11.01 -8.85 9.53
C LEU A 388 12.41 -8.52 9.01
N GLN A 389 12.71 -7.23 8.80
CA GLN A 389 14.02 -6.78 8.35
C GLN A 389 15.13 -7.10 9.36
N ALA A 390 14.87 -6.96 10.67
CA ALA A 390 15.81 -7.32 11.71
C ALA A 390 16.14 -8.82 11.77
N LYS A 391 15.23 -9.66 11.29
CA LYS A 391 15.44 -11.11 11.11
C LYS A 391 16.12 -11.48 9.80
N GLY A 392 16.45 -10.49 8.97
CA GLY A 392 17.18 -10.69 7.71
C GLY A 392 16.32 -10.83 6.47
N HIS A 393 15.01 -10.63 6.58
CA HIS A 393 14.11 -10.65 5.42
C HIS A 393 14.23 -9.38 4.58
N THR A 394 14.11 -9.55 3.26
CA THR A 394 13.95 -8.44 2.32
C THR A 394 12.46 -8.23 2.07
N VAL A 395 11.92 -7.15 2.64
CA VAL A 395 10.48 -6.95 2.77
C VAL A 395 9.96 -6.00 1.69
N ALA A 396 8.99 -6.48 0.89
CA ALA A 396 8.12 -5.60 0.12
C ALA A 396 6.82 -5.33 0.89
N MET A 397 6.32 -4.10 0.80
CA MET A 397 5.04 -3.70 1.42
C MET A 397 4.13 -3.07 0.37
N THR A 398 2.87 -3.54 0.33
CA THR A 398 1.80 -2.85 -0.40
C THR A 398 0.91 -2.09 0.56
N GLY A 399 0.38 -0.96 0.11
CA GLY A 399 -0.58 -0.18 0.88
C GLY A 399 -1.22 0.88 -0.01
N ASP A 400 -2.42 1.32 0.34
CA ASP A 400 -3.19 2.32 -0.40
C ASP A 400 -3.53 3.54 0.44
N GLY A 401 -3.55 3.35 1.75
CA GLY A 401 -3.90 4.38 2.72
C GLY A 401 -2.72 5.26 3.13
N VAL A 402 -3.03 6.34 3.81
CA VAL A 402 -2.02 7.18 4.46
C VAL A 402 -1.57 6.56 5.78
N ASN A 403 -2.37 5.67 6.35
CA ASN A 403 -1.99 4.82 7.48
C ASN A 403 -0.80 3.89 7.16
N ASP A 404 -0.57 3.61 5.87
CA ASP A 404 0.51 2.74 5.41
C ASP A 404 1.82 3.48 5.13
N VAL A 405 1.78 4.81 5.07
CA VAL A 405 2.93 5.65 4.66
C VAL A 405 4.20 5.33 5.45
N ILE A 406 4.09 5.15 6.77
CA ILE A 406 5.25 4.86 7.62
C ILE A 406 5.79 3.47 7.30
N ALA A 407 4.93 2.47 7.13
CA ALA A 407 5.31 1.10 6.78
C ALA A 407 5.86 1.01 5.34
N LEU A 408 5.23 1.70 4.38
CA LEU A 408 5.73 1.79 2.99
C LEU A 408 7.14 2.38 2.92
N ARG A 409 7.44 3.38 3.75
CA ARG A 409 8.77 3.97 3.82
C ARG A 409 9.79 3.08 4.53
N GLN A 410 9.34 2.30 5.49
CA GLN A 410 10.19 1.37 6.22
C GLN A 410 10.60 0.18 5.33
N ALA A 411 9.67 -0.36 4.54
CA ALA A 411 9.89 -1.52 3.67
C ALA A 411 11.06 -1.32 2.69
N ASP A 412 11.75 -2.39 2.32
CA ASP A 412 12.85 -2.35 1.34
C ASP A 412 12.34 -1.98 -0.04
N CYS A 413 11.17 -2.50 -0.40
CA CYS A 413 10.45 -2.12 -1.61
C CYS A 413 8.99 -1.79 -1.27
N SER A 414 8.53 -0.60 -1.66
CA SER A 414 7.14 -0.16 -1.46
C SER A 414 6.39 -0.08 -2.77
N ILE A 415 5.17 -0.59 -2.77
CA ILE A 415 4.32 -0.73 -3.94
C ILE A 415 2.93 -0.18 -3.63
N THR A 416 2.38 0.65 -4.52
CA THR A 416 1.00 1.13 -4.40
C THR A 416 0.20 0.91 -5.67
N LEU A 417 -1.13 0.92 -5.52
CA LEU A 417 -2.09 0.81 -6.60
C LEU A 417 -2.59 2.19 -7.06
N PRO A 418 -3.29 2.27 -8.22
CA PRO A 418 -3.77 3.54 -8.76
C PRO A 418 -4.76 4.24 -7.85
N GLU A 419 -5.54 3.48 -7.08
CA GLU A 419 -6.55 3.98 -6.16
C GLU A 419 -5.98 4.50 -4.84
N ALA A 420 -4.69 4.26 -4.59
CA ALA A 420 -4.02 4.71 -3.38
C ALA A 420 -4.05 6.24 -3.23
N SER A 421 -3.94 6.69 -1.99
CA SER A 421 -3.83 8.12 -1.67
C SER A 421 -2.60 8.75 -2.36
N ASP A 422 -2.67 10.03 -2.66
CA ASP A 422 -1.56 10.73 -3.30
C ASP A 422 -0.29 10.71 -2.45
N VAL A 423 -0.44 10.69 -1.12
CA VAL A 423 0.69 10.59 -0.19
C VAL A 423 1.34 9.21 -0.28
N ALA A 424 0.55 8.13 -0.29
CA ALA A 424 1.06 6.78 -0.47
C ALA A 424 1.80 6.65 -1.81
N LYS A 425 1.24 7.19 -2.91
CA LYS A 425 1.91 7.21 -4.22
C LYS A 425 3.24 7.96 -4.19
N GLN A 426 3.32 9.11 -3.51
CA GLN A 426 4.54 9.92 -3.46
C GLN A 426 5.68 9.26 -2.67
N VAL A 427 5.37 8.41 -1.69
CA VAL A 427 6.38 7.75 -0.86
C VAL A 427 6.77 6.37 -1.37
N SER A 428 5.97 5.80 -2.26
CA SER A 428 6.20 4.46 -2.80
C SER A 428 7.23 4.48 -3.93
N GLN A 429 8.02 3.44 -3.99
CA GLN A 429 9.05 3.28 -5.02
C GLN A 429 8.46 2.78 -6.34
N ILE A 430 7.38 2.01 -6.28
CA ILE A 430 6.68 1.46 -7.43
C ILE A 430 5.20 1.81 -7.33
N VAL A 431 4.64 2.36 -8.41
CA VAL A 431 3.21 2.68 -8.50
C VAL A 431 2.63 1.94 -9.70
N LEU A 432 1.65 1.09 -9.48
CA LEU A 432 0.88 0.49 -10.54
C LEU A 432 -0.08 1.55 -11.10
N LEU A 433 -0.21 1.64 -12.42
CA LEU A 433 -1.07 2.64 -13.08
C LEU A 433 -2.42 2.04 -13.52
N ASN A 434 -2.59 0.75 -13.35
CA ASN A 434 -3.86 0.03 -13.53
C ASN A 434 -4.16 -0.77 -12.27
N SER A 435 -5.47 -0.97 -12.05
CA SER A 435 -5.99 -1.76 -10.93
C SER A 435 -5.75 -3.27 -11.08
N ASP A 436 -4.90 -3.67 -12.03
CA ASP A 436 -4.57 -5.09 -12.27
C ASP A 436 -3.41 -5.52 -11.37
N PHE A 437 -3.76 -6.20 -10.29
CA PHE A 437 -2.79 -6.73 -9.32
C PHE A 437 -1.86 -7.78 -9.94
N SER A 438 -2.25 -8.44 -11.05
CA SER A 438 -1.41 -9.45 -11.73
C SER A 438 -0.11 -8.88 -12.30
N VAL A 439 -0.05 -7.58 -12.51
CA VAL A 439 1.16 -6.88 -12.98
C VAL A 439 2.34 -7.01 -12.00
N LEU A 440 2.08 -7.26 -10.69
CA LEU A 440 3.15 -7.52 -9.72
C LEU A 440 4.03 -8.74 -10.09
N LYS A 441 3.42 -9.76 -10.71
CA LYS A 441 4.16 -10.89 -11.28
C LYS A 441 5.20 -10.43 -12.29
N ASP A 442 4.78 -9.57 -13.21
CA ASP A 442 5.66 -9.02 -14.23
C ASP A 442 6.78 -8.15 -13.65
N VAL A 443 6.46 -7.39 -12.59
CA VAL A 443 7.43 -6.53 -11.91
C VAL A 443 8.51 -7.37 -11.23
N LEU A 444 8.13 -8.43 -10.50
CA LEU A 444 9.08 -9.35 -9.85
C LEU A 444 9.96 -10.06 -10.89
N MET A 445 9.34 -10.62 -11.94
CA MET A 445 10.05 -11.36 -12.98
C MET A 445 11.01 -10.47 -13.79
N GLU A 446 10.62 -9.22 -14.09
CA GLU A 446 11.52 -8.27 -14.75
C GLU A 446 12.67 -7.87 -13.84
N GLY A 447 12.41 -7.64 -12.53
CA GLY A 447 13.46 -7.38 -11.53
C GLY A 447 14.51 -8.50 -11.52
N ARG A 448 14.07 -9.74 -11.34
CA ARG A 448 14.96 -10.93 -11.34
C ARG A 448 15.72 -11.07 -12.65
N ARG A 449 15.09 -10.80 -13.80
CA ARG A 449 15.73 -10.85 -15.09
C ARG A 449 16.84 -9.78 -15.23
N VAL A 450 16.58 -8.57 -14.76
CA VAL A 450 17.56 -7.47 -14.79
C VAL A 450 18.75 -7.81 -13.92
N VAL A 451 18.52 -8.28 -12.68
CA VAL A 451 19.60 -8.68 -11.75
C VAL A 451 20.44 -9.81 -12.35
N ASN A 452 19.83 -10.89 -12.83
CA ASN A 452 20.54 -12.01 -13.47
C ASN A 452 21.40 -11.55 -14.68
N ASN A 453 20.89 -10.62 -15.49
CA ASN A 453 21.65 -10.08 -16.62
C ASN A 453 22.85 -9.25 -16.15
N ILE A 454 22.66 -8.45 -15.09
CA ILE A 454 23.75 -7.66 -14.50
C ILE A 454 24.82 -8.59 -13.92
N GLU A 455 24.45 -9.61 -13.16
CA GLU A 455 25.38 -10.56 -12.56
C GLU A 455 26.21 -11.30 -13.60
N ARG A 456 25.56 -11.82 -14.66
CA ARG A 456 26.27 -12.50 -15.79
C ARG A 456 27.26 -11.57 -16.49
N SER A 457 26.82 -10.35 -16.77
CA SER A 457 27.71 -9.39 -17.46
C SER A 457 28.79 -8.87 -16.51
N ALA A 458 28.50 -8.65 -15.23
CA ALA A 458 29.50 -8.27 -14.23
C ALA A 458 30.59 -9.33 -14.08
N SER A 459 30.20 -10.61 -14.10
CA SER A 459 31.16 -11.72 -14.06
C SER A 459 32.18 -11.66 -15.20
N LEU A 460 31.76 -11.33 -16.45
CA LEU A 460 32.67 -11.17 -17.58
C LEU A 460 33.65 -10.02 -17.37
N PHE A 461 33.18 -8.88 -16.84
CA PHE A 461 34.07 -7.75 -16.52
C PHE A 461 35.07 -8.09 -15.42
N LEU A 462 34.64 -8.82 -14.39
CA LEU A 462 35.50 -9.24 -13.28
C LEU A 462 36.60 -10.23 -13.78
N VAL A 463 36.23 -11.21 -14.61
CA VAL A 463 37.18 -12.16 -15.24
C VAL A 463 38.24 -11.43 -16.04
N LYS A 464 37.80 -10.44 -16.86
CA LYS A 464 38.75 -9.59 -17.63
C LYS A 464 39.69 -8.84 -16.70
N ASN A 465 39.21 -8.26 -15.61
CA ASN A 465 40.04 -7.49 -14.68
C ASN A 465 41.04 -8.38 -13.92
N ILE A 466 40.60 -9.57 -13.48
CA ILE A 466 41.48 -10.59 -12.86
C ILE A 466 42.56 -11.03 -13.85
N PHE A 467 42.18 -11.31 -15.10
CA PHE A 467 43.10 -11.67 -16.13
C PHE A 467 44.16 -10.57 -16.36
N SER A 468 43.76 -9.30 -16.50
CA SER A 468 44.66 -8.18 -16.66
C SER A 468 45.61 -8.01 -15.45
N PHE A 469 45.11 -8.25 -14.24
CA PHE A 469 45.93 -8.23 -13.02
C PHE A 469 46.94 -9.35 -12.99
N LEU A 470 46.54 -10.59 -13.28
CA LEU A 470 47.48 -11.73 -13.36
C LEU A 470 48.52 -11.55 -14.44
N LEU A 471 48.09 -11.03 -15.58
CA LEU A 471 49.02 -10.75 -16.72
C LEU A 471 50.04 -9.68 -16.34
N SER A 472 49.64 -8.64 -15.61
CA SER A 472 50.54 -7.61 -15.08
C SER A 472 51.53 -8.20 -14.08
N LEU A 473 51.07 -9.05 -13.17
CA LEU A 473 51.95 -9.72 -12.21
C LEU A 473 52.95 -10.65 -12.92
N PHE A 474 52.46 -11.39 -13.93
CA PHE A 474 53.31 -12.24 -14.76
C PHE A 474 54.35 -11.43 -15.54
N SER A 475 53.97 -10.27 -16.08
CA SER A 475 54.88 -9.33 -16.76
C SER A 475 56.03 -8.89 -15.83
N VAL A 476 55.72 -8.55 -14.58
CA VAL A 476 56.72 -8.20 -13.57
C VAL A 476 57.65 -9.37 -13.26
N CYS A 477 57.07 -10.56 -12.99
CA CYS A 477 57.84 -11.74 -12.57
C CYS A 477 58.82 -12.26 -13.67
N PHE A 478 58.39 -12.20 -14.92
CA PHE A 478 59.18 -12.72 -16.06
C PHE A 478 59.87 -11.63 -16.88
N MET A 479 59.83 -10.37 -16.43
CA MET A 479 60.46 -9.23 -17.07
C MET A 479 60.07 -9.05 -18.55
N ILE A 480 58.85 -9.36 -18.90
CA ILE A 480 58.31 -9.21 -20.27
C ILE A 480 57.42 -7.99 -20.40
N ASN A 481 57.30 -7.43 -21.61
CA ASN A 481 56.36 -6.32 -21.83
C ASN A 481 54.96 -6.75 -21.59
N TYR A 482 54.20 -5.89 -20.91
CA TYR A 482 52.75 -6.03 -20.87
C TYR A 482 52.18 -5.86 -22.26
N PRO A 483 51.40 -6.83 -22.77
CA PRO A 483 50.86 -6.82 -24.12
C PRO A 483 49.83 -5.74 -24.40
#